data_8a44a893138427569ff475337c29729b
#
_entry.id   8a44a893138427569ff475337c29729b
#
_cell.length_a   1.000
_cell.length_b   1.000
_cell.length_c   1.000
_cell.angle_alpha   90.00
_cell.angle_beta   90.00
_cell.angle_gamma   90.00
#
_symmetry.space_group_name_H-M   'P 1'
#
loop_
_entity.id
_entity.type
_entity.pdbx_description
1 polymer ?
#
loop_
_entity_poly.entity_id
_entity_poly.type
_entity_poly.pdbx_seq_one_letter_code
_entity_poly.pdbx_strand_id
1 'polypeptide(L)'
;TADIGLMSIEYTCFDGEKGFTQSLCLTNTGVNTSKLNRLEHFIREFEIDRKDMSGEELHTLLDEIERIHGLYSPVALGFAAALACCGFTFLLGGGPIEMFCAFAGAGFGNYLRCKLTKHHFTLFFSIVTSVALACLVYAGFLKIGELLFDISIQHEAGYICAMLFIIPGFPFITSGIDLAKLDMRSGTERLMYALIIILVATMSAWIMAMLLHLKPVDFIKI
;
A
#
# COMPACT_ATOMS: atom_id res chain seq x y z
N THR A 1 -7.69 -8.69 28.12
CA THR A 1 -6.87 -9.24 27.03
C THR A 1 -7.43 -8.80 25.69
N ALA A 2 -6.58 -8.47 24.74
CA ALA A 2 -6.97 -8.15 23.37
C ALA A 2 -6.19 -9.05 22.39
N ASP A 3 -6.89 -9.59 21.41
CA ASP A 3 -6.33 -10.34 20.30
C ASP A 3 -6.62 -9.55 19.00
N ILE A 4 -5.57 -9.17 18.29
CA ILE A 4 -5.64 -8.24 17.15
C ILE A 4 -5.21 -8.98 15.89
N GLY A 5 -6.17 -9.30 15.02
CA GLY A 5 -5.91 -9.80 13.67
C GLY A 5 -5.80 -8.68 12.63
N LEU A 6 -5.67 -9.06 11.35
CA LEU A 6 -5.62 -8.11 10.24
C LEU A 6 -6.95 -7.36 10.05
N MET A 7 -8.07 -8.07 10.15
CA MET A 7 -9.43 -7.56 9.91
C MET A 7 -10.37 -7.80 11.09
N SER A 8 -9.89 -8.26 12.22
CA SER A 8 -10.68 -8.52 13.41
C SER A 8 -9.94 -8.10 14.67
N ILE A 9 -10.67 -7.54 15.60
CA ILE A 9 -10.19 -7.25 16.95
C ILE A 9 -11.16 -7.93 17.90
N GLU A 10 -10.63 -8.78 18.76
CA GLU A 10 -11.38 -9.40 19.84
C GLU A 10 -10.78 -8.95 21.17
N TYR A 11 -11.61 -8.41 22.03
CA TYR A 11 -11.15 -7.97 23.35
C TYR A 11 -12.08 -8.42 24.46
N THR A 12 -11.48 -8.78 25.59
CA THR A 12 -12.18 -9.18 26.79
C THR A 12 -11.83 -8.21 27.91
N CYS A 13 -12.84 -7.55 28.44
CA CYS A 13 -12.74 -6.68 29.61
C CYS A 13 -13.39 -7.35 30.82
N PHE A 14 -12.81 -7.14 32.00
CA PHE A 14 -13.34 -7.58 33.26
C PHE A 14 -13.64 -6.36 34.14
N ASP A 15 -14.85 -6.32 34.67
CA ASP A 15 -15.26 -5.33 35.69
C ASP A 15 -15.68 -6.13 36.93
N GLY A 16 -14.73 -6.27 37.86
CA GLY A 16 -14.91 -7.10 39.05
C GLY A 16 -15.14 -8.58 38.70
N GLU A 17 -16.33 -9.09 38.99
CA GLU A 17 -16.73 -10.48 38.72
C GLU A 17 -17.32 -10.68 37.31
N LYS A 18 -17.65 -9.60 36.61
CA LYS A 18 -18.29 -9.65 35.31
C LYS A 18 -17.26 -9.42 34.20
N GLY A 19 -17.18 -10.37 33.28
CA GLY A 19 -16.39 -10.22 32.05
C GLY A 19 -17.31 -10.10 30.83
N PHE A 20 -16.93 -9.25 29.87
CA PHE A 20 -17.56 -9.25 28.55
C PHE A 20 -16.50 -9.36 27.47
N THR A 21 -16.84 -10.10 26.43
CA THR A 21 -16.00 -10.25 25.24
C THR A 21 -16.74 -9.64 24.06
N GLN A 22 -16.04 -8.79 23.28
CA GLN A 22 -16.57 -8.20 22.08
C GLN A 22 -15.61 -8.45 20.92
N SER A 23 -16.17 -8.81 19.76
CA SER A 23 -15.42 -8.97 18.51
C SER A 23 -15.88 -7.90 17.52
N LEU A 24 -14.93 -7.19 16.92
CA LEU A 24 -15.14 -6.17 15.92
C LEU A 24 -14.48 -6.60 14.62
N CYS A 25 -15.22 -6.53 13.51
CA CYS A 25 -14.67 -6.75 12.18
C CYS A 25 -14.36 -5.42 11.52
N LEU A 26 -13.14 -5.28 11.00
CA LEU A 26 -12.69 -4.13 10.24
C LEU A 26 -13.00 -4.33 8.76
N THR A 27 -13.60 -3.34 8.13
CA THR A 27 -13.95 -3.37 6.70
C THR A 27 -12.81 -2.89 5.80
N ASN A 28 -11.79 -2.25 6.36
CA ASN A 28 -10.68 -1.67 5.61
C ASN A 28 -9.36 -1.84 6.36
N THR A 29 -8.33 -2.28 5.64
CA THR A 29 -6.96 -2.43 6.15
C THR A 29 -6.07 -1.21 5.87
N GLY A 30 -6.63 -0.14 5.30
CA GLY A 30 -5.89 1.08 5.00
C GLY A 30 -5.42 1.81 6.26
N VAL A 31 -4.15 2.18 6.30
CA VAL A 31 -3.56 2.92 7.43
C VAL A 31 -3.61 4.42 7.15
N ASN A 32 -4.21 5.16 8.07
CA ASN A 32 -4.16 6.62 8.10
C ASN A 32 -3.11 7.05 9.14
N THR A 33 -1.93 7.43 8.66
CA THR A 33 -0.80 7.83 9.52
C THR A 33 -1.10 9.06 10.37
N SER A 34 -1.98 9.95 9.92
CA SER A 34 -2.39 11.13 10.69
C SER A 34 -3.28 10.76 11.88
N LYS A 35 -4.21 9.81 11.67
CA LYS A 35 -5.00 9.24 12.78
C LYS A 35 -4.09 8.52 13.78
N LEU A 36 -3.15 7.72 13.27
CA LEU A 36 -2.22 6.97 14.10
C LEU A 36 -1.38 7.90 14.98
N ASN A 37 -0.81 8.96 14.40
CA ASN A 37 -0.03 9.94 15.15
C ASN A 37 -0.87 10.68 16.20
N ARG A 38 -2.11 11.05 15.87
CA ARG A 38 -3.03 11.69 16.80
C ARG A 38 -3.42 10.77 17.95
N LEU A 39 -3.66 9.49 17.65
CA LEU A 39 -3.98 8.48 18.66
C LEU A 39 -2.78 8.20 19.58
N GLU A 40 -1.56 8.15 19.05
CA GLU A 40 -0.34 8.00 19.84
C GLU A 40 -0.17 9.17 20.82
N HIS A 41 -0.34 10.41 20.35
CA HIS A 41 -0.33 11.60 21.21
C HIS A 41 -1.40 11.51 22.31
N PHE A 42 -2.61 11.14 21.93
CA PHE A 42 -3.71 10.98 22.89
C PHE A 42 -3.39 9.95 23.97
N ILE A 43 -2.84 8.77 23.60
CA ILE A 43 -2.50 7.72 24.57
C ILE A 43 -1.42 8.22 25.55
N ARG A 44 -0.38 8.89 25.04
CA ARG A 44 0.70 9.43 25.88
C ARG A 44 0.20 10.50 26.84
N GLU A 45 -0.64 11.41 26.37
CA GLU A 45 -1.24 12.45 27.23
C GLU A 45 -2.22 11.85 28.26
N PHE A 46 -2.97 10.81 27.87
CA PHE A 46 -3.92 10.13 28.75
C PHE A 46 -3.23 9.46 29.95
N GLU A 47 -2.08 8.84 29.74
CA GLU A 47 -1.31 8.22 30.81
C GLU A 47 -0.78 9.23 31.85
N ILE A 48 -0.47 10.45 31.41
CA ILE A 48 0.22 11.46 32.23
C ILE A 48 -0.77 12.41 32.89
N ASP A 49 -1.66 13.05 32.14
CA ASP A 49 -2.42 14.21 32.55
C ASP A 49 -3.95 14.03 32.58
N ARG A 50 -4.49 12.96 32.00
CA ARG A 50 -5.93 12.87 31.70
C ARG A 50 -6.65 11.65 32.29
N LYS A 51 -6.11 11.09 33.37
CA LYS A 51 -6.72 9.93 34.06
C LYS A 51 -8.09 10.21 34.66
N ASP A 52 -8.40 11.47 34.94
CA ASP A 52 -9.66 11.91 35.57
C ASP A 52 -10.72 12.41 34.58
N MET A 53 -10.51 12.17 33.24
CA MET A 53 -11.49 12.56 32.24
C MET A 53 -12.78 11.77 32.36
N SER A 54 -13.91 12.46 32.14
CA SER A 54 -15.21 11.79 32.04
C SER A 54 -15.30 10.91 30.77
N GLY A 55 -16.12 9.87 30.81
CA GLY A 55 -16.34 9.00 29.64
C GLY A 55 -16.87 9.76 28.42
N GLU A 56 -17.67 10.81 28.61
CA GLU A 56 -18.22 11.64 27.53
C GLU A 56 -17.14 12.48 26.83
N GLU A 57 -16.22 13.05 27.60
CA GLU A 57 -15.07 13.80 27.06
C GLU A 57 -14.13 12.89 26.28
N LEU A 58 -13.91 11.68 26.78
CA LEU A 58 -13.10 10.64 26.12
C LEU A 58 -13.70 10.26 24.77
N HIS A 59 -15.01 9.99 24.73
CA HIS A 59 -15.72 9.68 23.49
C HIS A 59 -15.64 10.83 22.48
N THR A 60 -15.81 12.07 22.92
CA THR A 60 -15.74 13.25 22.04
C THR A 60 -14.36 13.37 21.39
N LEU A 61 -13.27 13.17 22.12
CA LEU A 61 -11.91 13.22 21.60
C LEU A 61 -11.63 12.06 20.62
N LEU A 62 -12.09 10.87 20.91
CA LEU A 62 -11.95 9.72 20.01
C LEU A 62 -12.75 9.92 18.72
N ASP A 63 -13.94 10.49 18.79
CA ASP A 63 -14.75 10.86 17.63
C ASP A 63 -14.08 11.92 16.76
N GLU A 64 -13.40 12.90 17.37
CA GLU A 64 -12.60 13.87 16.62
C GLU A 64 -11.45 13.20 15.86
N ILE A 65 -10.75 12.25 16.47
CA ILE A 65 -9.69 11.48 15.82
C ILE A 65 -10.28 10.61 14.70
N GLU A 66 -11.44 10.00 14.90
CA GLU A 66 -12.10 9.20 13.89
C GLU A 66 -12.47 10.00 12.64
N ARG A 67 -12.88 11.25 12.80
CA ARG A 67 -13.25 12.16 11.71
C ARG A 67 -12.07 12.66 10.86
N ILE A 68 -10.82 12.43 11.26
CA ILE A 68 -9.65 12.81 10.46
C ILE A 68 -9.66 12.06 9.13
N HIS A 69 -9.86 12.77 8.04
CA HIS A 69 -9.80 12.21 6.69
C HIS A 69 -8.35 12.13 6.19
N GLY A 70 -8.12 11.32 5.16
CA GLY A 70 -6.80 11.26 4.52
C GLY A 70 -6.39 12.63 3.96
N LEU A 71 -5.15 13.06 4.27
CA LEU A 71 -4.63 14.39 3.97
C LEU A 71 -4.40 14.64 2.47
N TYR A 72 -4.23 13.58 1.69
CA TYR A 72 -3.75 13.70 0.32
C TYR A 72 -4.81 13.34 -0.72
N SER A 73 -4.85 14.14 -1.78
CA SER A 73 -5.70 13.85 -2.94
C SER A 73 -5.14 12.64 -3.73
N PRO A 74 -5.97 11.92 -4.52
CA PRO A 74 -5.50 10.86 -5.40
C PRO A 74 -4.42 11.31 -6.38
N VAL A 75 -4.47 12.57 -6.81
CA VAL A 75 -3.47 13.15 -7.71
C VAL A 75 -2.13 13.30 -6.99
N ALA A 76 -2.12 13.82 -5.76
CA ALA A 76 -0.90 13.94 -4.96
C ALA A 76 -0.27 12.59 -4.66
N LEU A 77 -1.08 11.57 -4.33
CA LEU A 77 -0.61 10.20 -4.12
C LEU A 77 -0.07 9.56 -5.41
N GLY A 78 -0.71 9.84 -6.55
CA GLY A 78 -0.21 9.42 -7.86
C GLY A 78 1.16 10.03 -8.18
N PHE A 79 1.30 11.34 -7.94
CA PHE A 79 2.56 12.04 -8.18
C PHE A 79 3.69 11.57 -7.24
N ALA A 80 3.39 11.35 -5.96
CA ALA A 80 4.37 10.81 -5.01
C ALA A 80 4.85 9.41 -5.42
N ALA A 81 3.92 8.53 -5.85
CA ALA A 81 4.27 7.21 -6.35
C ALA A 81 5.12 7.29 -7.64
N ALA A 82 4.78 8.21 -8.54
CA ALA A 82 5.54 8.46 -9.76
C ALA A 82 6.99 8.84 -9.46
N LEU A 83 7.21 9.77 -8.53
CA LEU A 83 8.55 10.18 -8.11
C LEU A 83 9.33 9.03 -7.46
N ALA A 84 8.68 8.26 -6.59
CA ALA A 84 9.31 7.12 -5.93
C ALA A 84 9.75 6.05 -6.95
N CYS A 85 8.86 5.68 -7.88
CA CYS A 85 9.17 4.69 -8.91
C CYS A 85 10.25 5.16 -9.88
N CYS A 86 10.26 6.44 -10.25
CA CYS A 86 11.33 7.07 -11.01
C CYS A 86 12.68 6.95 -10.31
N GLY A 87 12.73 7.28 -9.01
CA GLY A 87 13.95 7.14 -8.19
C GLY A 87 14.43 5.70 -8.09
N PHE A 88 13.53 4.73 -7.92
CA PHE A 88 13.91 3.31 -7.93
C PHE A 88 14.44 2.85 -9.29
N THR A 89 13.87 3.35 -10.39
CA THR A 89 14.40 3.05 -11.74
C THR A 89 15.84 3.52 -11.87
N PHE A 90 16.16 4.72 -11.37
CA PHE A 90 17.53 5.21 -11.34
C PHE A 90 18.46 4.33 -10.50
N LEU A 91 18.03 3.93 -9.30
CA LEU A 91 18.80 3.05 -8.40
C LEU A 91 19.10 1.67 -9.01
N LEU A 92 18.19 1.16 -9.84
CA LEU A 92 18.37 -0.11 -10.54
C LEU A 92 19.13 0.04 -11.87
N GLY A 93 19.69 1.22 -12.18
CA GLY A 93 20.51 1.46 -13.36
C GLY A 93 19.71 1.74 -14.64
N GLY A 94 18.41 2.04 -14.52
CA GLY A 94 17.59 2.45 -15.66
C GLY A 94 17.99 3.82 -16.22
N GLY A 95 17.87 3.98 -17.54
CA GLY A 95 18.18 5.23 -18.23
C GLY A 95 17.11 6.32 -18.06
N PRO A 96 17.39 7.57 -18.49
CA PRO A 96 16.47 8.70 -18.33
C PRO A 96 15.09 8.45 -18.98
N ILE A 97 15.04 7.76 -20.11
CA ILE A 97 13.79 7.45 -20.79
C ILE A 97 12.97 6.44 -19.97
N GLU A 98 13.62 5.39 -19.46
CA GLU A 98 12.96 4.42 -18.57
C GLU A 98 12.43 5.08 -17.28
N MET A 99 13.19 5.99 -16.71
CA MET A 99 12.78 6.77 -15.54
C MET A 99 11.51 7.57 -15.81
N PHE A 100 11.43 8.21 -16.97
CA PHE A 100 10.24 8.96 -17.37
C PHE A 100 9.04 8.03 -17.65
N CYS A 101 9.27 6.90 -18.31
CA CYS A 101 8.23 5.89 -18.55
C CYS A 101 7.69 5.30 -17.25
N ALA A 102 8.58 4.98 -16.29
CA ALA A 102 8.20 4.48 -14.97
C ALA A 102 7.45 5.55 -14.15
N PHE A 103 7.89 6.80 -14.22
CA PHE A 103 7.19 7.94 -13.61
C PHE A 103 5.74 8.02 -14.11
N ALA A 104 5.55 8.03 -15.43
CA ALA A 104 4.21 8.12 -16.02
C ALA A 104 3.37 6.87 -15.68
N GLY A 105 3.92 5.66 -15.87
CA GLY A 105 3.22 4.41 -15.59
C GLY A 105 2.75 4.32 -14.14
N ALA A 106 3.66 4.53 -13.18
CA ALA A 106 3.33 4.47 -11.75
C ALA A 106 2.34 5.57 -11.33
N GLY A 107 2.50 6.79 -11.87
CA GLY A 107 1.62 7.92 -11.56
C GLY A 107 0.17 7.65 -11.94
N PHE A 108 -0.07 7.25 -13.18
CA PHE A 108 -1.41 6.92 -13.67
C PHE A 108 -1.97 5.67 -13.01
N GLY A 109 -1.14 4.63 -12.81
CA GLY A 109 -1.53 3.40 -12.14
C GLY A 109 -1.99 3.65 -10.71
N ASN A 110 -1.21 4.37 -9.90
CA ASN A 110 -1.58 4.66 -8.52
C ASN A 110 -2.77 5.62 -8.40
N TYR A 111 -2.88 6.59 -9.31
CA TYR A 111 -4.06 7.45 -9.38
C TYR A 111 -5.35 6.65 -9.60
N LEU A 112 -5.33 5.71 -10.57
CA LEU A 112 -6.47 4.82 -10.83
C LEU A 112 -6.77 3.96 -9.61
N ARG A 113 -5.75 3.35 -8.98
CA ARG A 113 -5.91 2.56 -7.75
C ARG A 113 -6.62 3.36 -6.66
N CYS A 114 -6.17 4.58 -6.39
CA CYS A 114 -6.79 5.44 -5.38
C CYS A 114 -8.26 5.75 -5.70
N LYS A 115 -8.60 5.98 -6.96
CA LYS A 115 -9.98 6.18 -7.39
C LYS A 115 -10.84 4.93 -7.20
N LEU A 116 -10.36 3.78 -7.67
CA LEU A 116 -11.09 2.51 -7.54
C LEU A 116 -11.35 2.16 -6.07
N THR A 117 -10.36 2.36 -5.21
CA THR A 117 -10.51 2.16 -3.76
C THR A 117 -11.57 3.08 -3.17
N LYS A 118 -11.63 4.34 -3.59
CA LYS A 118 -12.68 5.28 -3.15
C LYS A 118 -14.09 4.86 -3.61
N HIS A 119 -14.21 4.20 -4.74
CA HIS A 119 -15.47 3.68 -5.26
C HIS A 119 -15.80 2.27 -4.74
N HIS A 120 -15.11 1.80 -3.70
CA HIS A 120 -15.35 0.51 -3.05
C HIS A 120 -15.25 -0.71 -3.96
N PHE A 121 -14.45 -0.62 -5.03
CA PHE A 121 -14.13 -1.81 -5.83
C PHE A 121 -13.30 -2.80 -5.03
N THR A 122 -13.40 -4.07 -5.39
CA THR A 122 -12.63 -5.12 -4.72
C THR A 122 -11.12 -4.87 -4.85
N LEU A 123 -10.36 -5.29 -3.82
CA LEU A 123 -8.91 -5.12 -3.79
C LEU A 123 -8.25 -5.72 -5.03
N PHE A 124 -8.61 -6.95 -5.39
CA PHE A 124 -8.04 -7.65 -6.55
C PHE A 124 -8.30 -6.92 -7.87
N PHE A 125 -9.53 -6.48 -8.10
CA PHE A 125 -9.88 -5.72 -9.29
C PHE A 125 -9.08 -4.41 -9.37
N SER A 126 -8.95 -3.72 -8.25
CA SER A 126 -8.17 -2.46 -8.17
C SER A 126 -6.69 -2.69 -8.47
N ILE A 127 -6.10 -3.81 -8.01
CA ILE A 127 -4.71 -4.15 -8.28
C ILE A 127 -4.51 -4.48 -9.76
N VAL A 128 -5.29 -5.42 -10.30
CA VAL A 128 -5.15 -5.88 -11.68
C VAL A 128 -5.30 -4.73 -12.68
N THR A 129 -6.35 -3.92 -12.52
CA THR A 129 -6.61 -2.79 -13.43
C THR A 129 -5.56 -1.68 -13.32
N SER A 130 -5.08 -1.36 -12.12
CA SER A 130 -4.05 -0.35 -11.96
C SER A 130 -2.67 -0.79 -12.45
N VAL A 131 -2.31 -2.06 -12.26
CA VAL A 131 -1.09 -2.65 -12.85
C VAL A 131 -1.20 -2.66 -14.37
N ALA A 132 -2.33 -3.11 -14.92
CA ALA A 132 -2.54 -3.14 -16.35
C ALA A 132 -2.40 -1.73 -16.97
N LEU A 133 -3.00 -0.71 -16.35
CA LEU A 133 -2.85 0.66 -16.80
C LEU A 133 -1.39 1.14 -16.71
N ALA A 134 -0.70 0.87 -15.61
CA ALA A 134 0.70 1.24 -15.44
C ALA A 134 1.59 0.64 -16.53
N CYS A 135 1.41 -0.65 -16.84
CA CYS A 135 2.12 -1.36 -17.89
C CYS A 135 1.82 -0.79 -19.29
N LEU A 136 0.54 -0.49 -19.59
CA LEU A 136 0.14 0.11 -20.87
C LEU A 136 0.75 1.48 -21.06
N VAL A 137 0.69 2.33 -20.04
CA VAL A 137 1.27 3.68 -20.09
C VAL A 137 2.79 3.60 -20.23
N TYR A 138 3.44 2.74 -19.44
CA TYR A 138 4.89 2.52 -19.55
C TYR A 138 5.29 2.10 -20.96
N ALA A 139 4.68 1.06 -21.52
CA ALA A 139 5.00 0.54 -22.84
C ALA A 139 4.67 1.55 -23.96
N GLY A 140 3.60 2.34 -23.79
CA GLY A 140 3.24 3.40 -24.74
C GLY A 140 4.32 4.48 -24.81
N PHE A 141 4.77 4.99 -23.67
CA PHE A 141 5.85 5.99 -23.61
C PHE A 141 7.20 5.40 -24.07
N LEU A 142 7.48 4.13 -23.73
CA LEU A 142 8.69 3.46 -24.20
C LEU A 142 8.75 3.41 -25.72
N LYS A 143 7.68 2.97 -26.39
CA LYS A 143 7.61 2.92 -27.86
C LYS A 143 7.72 4.30 -28.50
N ILE A 144 7.13 5.32 -27.88
CA ILE A 144 7.29 6.71 -28.33
C ILE A 144 8.75 7.14 -28.20
N GLY A 145 9.39 6.82 -27.08
CA GLY A 145 10.82 7.10 -26.87
C GLY A 145 11.73 6.41 -27.87
N GLU A 146 11.49 5.13 -28.15
CA GLU A 146 12.23 4.37 -29.17
C GLU A 146 12.08 5.00 -30.58
N LEU A 147 10.86 5.41 -30.93
CA LEU A 147 10.59 6.02 -32.23
C LEU A 147 11.24 7.41 -32.39
N LEU A 148 11.27 8.20 -31.30
CA LEU A 148 11.81 9.57 -31.33
C LEU A 148 13.34 9.61 -31.32
N PHE A 149 13.98 8.67 -30.63
CA PHE A 149 15.43 8.69 -30.41
C PHE A 149 16.18 7.63 -31.22
N ASP A 150 15.48 6.79 -31.98
CA ASP A 150 16.04 5.70 -32.81
C ASP A 150 17.07 4.82 -32.06
N ILE A 151 16.79 4.56 -30.78
CA ILE A 151 17.66 3.83 -29.86
C ILE A 151 16.90 2.62 -29.34
N SER A 152 17.53 1.45 -29.37
CA SER A 152 17.02 0.28 -28.62
C SER A 152 17.23 0.49 -27.13
N ILE A 153 16.15 0.67 -26.39
CA ILE A 153 16.18 0.98 -24.95
C ILE A 153 16.06 -0.33 -24.18
N GLN A 154 16.97 -0.52 -23.20
CA GLN A 154 16.75 -1.54 -22.18
C GLN A 154 15.52 -1.10 -21.34
N HIS A 155 14.64 -2.01 -21.00
CA HIS A 155 13.35 -1.67 -20.39
C HIS A 155 13.05 -2.46 -19.10
N GLU A 156 13.98 -3.27 -18.65
CA GLU A 156 13.78 -4.20 -17.55
C GLU A 156 13.59 -3.45 -16.21
N ALA A 157 14.51 -2.57 -15.87
CA ALA A 157 14.48 -1.83 -14.63
C ALA A 157 13.24 -0.93 -14.52
N GLY A 158 12.96 -0.17 -15.56
CA GLY A 158 11.83 0.75 -15.59
C GLY A 158 10.48 0.04 -15.54
N TYR A 159 10.35 -1.11 -16.25
CA TYR A 159 9.12 -1.88 -16.24
C TYR A 159 8.75 -2.41 -14.86
N ILE A 160 9.73 -3.02 -14.17
CA ILE A 160 9.54 -3.51 -12.80
C ILE A 160 9.21 -2.34 -11.86
N CYS A 161 9.92 -1.24 -11.98
CA CYS A 161 9.71 -0.07 -11.14
C CYS A 161 8.36 0.61 -11.37
N ALA A 162 7.81 0.57 -12.58
CA ALA A 162 6.49 1.13 -12.86
C ALA A 162 5.34 0.53 -12.01
N MET A 163 5.56 -0.64 -11.40
CA MET A 163 4.58 -1.35 -10.57
C MET A 163 4.88 -1.32 -9.08
N LEU A 164 6.00 -0.75 -8.64
CA LEU A 164 6.41 -0.76 -7.24
C LEU A 164 5.40 -0.09 -6.29
N PHE A 165 4.54 0.79 -6.80
CA PHE A 165 3.48 1.42 -6.01
C PHE A 165 2.44 0.43 -5.43
N ILE A 166 2.39 -0.82 -5.95
CA ILE A 166 1.49 -1.86 -5.45
C ILE A 166 2.09 -2.62 -4.26
N ILE A 167 3.41 -2.63 -4.13
CA ILE A 167 4.07 -3.42 -3.08
C ILE A 167 3.60 -2.96 -1.71
N PRO A 168 3.03 -3.88 -0.91
CA PRO A 168 2.47 -3.56 0.41
C PRO A 168 3.58 -3.50 1.48
N GLY A 169 4.46 -2.49 1.39
CA GLY A 169 5.62 -2.35 2.27
C GLY A 169 5.24 -2.24 3.74
N PHE A 170 4.18 -1.49 4.06
CA PHE A 170 3.71 -1.34 5.45
C PHE A 170 3.25 -2.67 6.07
N PRO A 171 2.38 -3.48 5.44
CA PRO A 171 2.04 -4.82 5.92
C PRO A 171 3.24 -5.75 6.10
N PHE A 172 4.25 -5.68 5.22
CA PHE A 172 5.46 -6.48 5.38
C PHE A 172 6.27 -6.11 6.62
N ILE A 173 6.53 -4.82 6.82
CA ILE A 173 7.30 -4.34 7.97
C ILE A 173 6.58 -4.68 9.26
N THR A 174 5.27 -4.40 9.34
CA THR A 174 4.48 -4.68 10.55
C THR A 174 4.36 -6.18 10.81
N SER A 175 4.21 -7.02 9.79
CA SER A 175 4.25 -8.47 9.91
C SER A 175 5.57 -8.95 10.51
N GLY A 176 6.71 -8.44 10.01
CA GLY A 176 8.03 -8.79 10.55
C GLY A 176 8.19 -8.40 12.01
N ILE A 177 7.68 -7.24 12.41
CA ILE A 177 7.71 -6.77 13.80
C ILE A 177 6.83 -7.65 14.69
N ASP A 178 5.62 -8.01 14.24
CA ASP A 178 4.70 -8.85 15.00
C ASP A 178 5.26 -10.26 15.19
N LEU A 179 5.82 -10.85 14.13
CA LEU A 179 6.48 -12.16 14.22
C LEU A 179 7.71 -12.14 15.15
N ALA A 180 8.50 -11.07 15.14
CA ALA A 180 9.62 -10.89 16.06
C ALA A 180 9.19 -10.76 17.51
N LYS A 181 7.98 -10.25 17.76
CA LYS A 181 7.35 -10.18 19.08
C LYS A 181 6.60 -11.46 19.48
N LEU A 182 6.66 -12.51 18.65
CA LEU A 182 5.92 -13.76 18.81
C LEU A 182 4.39 -13.62 18.72
N ASP A 183 3.89 -12.52 18.20
CA ASP A 183 2.48 -12.39 17.81
C ASP A 183 2.26 -13.09 16.45
N MET A 184 2.14 -14.40 16.52
CA MET A 184 2.08 -15.27 15.35
C MET A 184 0.82 -15.06 14.53
N ARG A 185 -0.31 -14.76 15.18
CA ARG A 185 -1.60 -14.56 14.51
C ARG A 185 -1.56 -13.29 13.64
N SER A 186 -1.33 -12.14 14.27
CA SER A 186 -1.26 -10.86 13.58
C SER A 186 -0.18 -10.85 12.50
N GLY A 187 1.01 -11.37 12.82
CA GLY A 187 2.14 -11.42 11.91
C GLY A 187 1.90 -12.28 10.67
N THR A 188 1.35 -13.50 10.84
CA THR A 188 1.07 -14.39 9.70
C THR A 188 -0.08 -13.88 8.83
N GLU A 189 -1.16 -13.35 9.41
CA GLU A 189 -2.27 -12.79 8.64
C GLU A 189 -1.80 -11.63 7.75
N ARG A 190 -0.98 -10.71 8.28
CA ARG A 190 -0.41 -9.58 7.52
C ARG A 190 0.57 -10.04 6.45
N LEU A 191 1.39 -11.04 6.75
CA LEU A 191 2.32 -11.62 5.78
C LEU A 191 1.57 -12.25 4.60
N MET A 192 0.59 -13.09 4.90
CA MET A 192 -0.23 -13.73 3.86
C MET A 192 -0.97 -12.71 3.00
N TYR A 193 -1.53 -11.67 3.62
CA TYR A 193 -2.16 -10.57 2.88
C TYR A 193 -1.17 -9.88 1.93
N ALA A 194 0.03 -9.57 2.39
CA ALA A 194 1.06 -8.94 1.57
C ALA A 194 1.52 -9.85 0.42
N LEU A 195 1.73 -11.15 0.68
CA LEU A 195 2.11 -12.13 -0.34
C LEU A 195 1.05 -12.28 -1.42
N ILE A 196 -0.24 -12.31 -1.05
CA ILE A 196 -1.35 -12.39 -2.02
C ILE A 196 -1.36 -11.16 -2.93
N ILE A 197 -1.18 -9.95 -2.37
CA ILE A 197 -1.12 -8.72 -3.18
C ILE A 197 0.01 -8.79 -4.21
N ILE A 198 1.21 -9.20 -3.77
CA ILE A 198 2.36 -9.32 -4.67
C ILE A 198 2.10 -10.36 -5.75
N LEU A 199 1.58 -11.52 -5.38
CA LEU A 199 1.29 -12.58 -6.33
C LEU A 199 0.30 -12.10 -7.43
N VAL A 200 -0.77 -11.43 -7.05
CA VAL A 200 -1.74 -10.88 -8.00
C VAL A 200 -1.11 -9.80 -8.87
N ALA A 201 -0.31 -8.91 -8.29
CA ALA A 201 0.38 -7.85 -9.04
C ALA A 201 1.38 -8.41 -10.03
N THR A 202 2.21 -9.36 -9.62
CA THR A 202 3.23 -9.98 -10.50
C THR A 202 2.61 -10.80 -11.61
N MET A 203 1.56 -11.57 -11.34
CA MET A 203 0.82 -12.29 -12.38
C MET A 203 0.19 -11.32 -13.40
N SER A 204 -0.43 -10.24 -12.92
CA SER A 204 -1.01 -9.22 -13.78
C SER A 204 0.03 -8.56 -14.67
N ALA A 205 1.17 -8.21 -14.10
CA ALA A 205 2.30 -7.63 -14.82
C ALA A 205 2.90 -8.59 -15.87
N TRP A 206 3.05 -9.85 -15.51
CA TRP A 206 3.57 -10.85 -16.42
C TRP A 206 2.65 -11.08 -17.62
N ILE A 207 1.34 -11.16 -17.38
CA ILE A 207 0.33 -11.24 -18.46
C ILE A 207 0.43 -10.00 -19.37
N MET A 208 0.55 -8.80 -18.78
CA MET A 208 0.68 -7.57 -19.56
C MET A 208 1.98 -7.52 -20.36
N ALA A 209 3.10 -8.00 -19.82
CA ALA A 209 4.37 -8.09 -20.55
C ALA A 209 4.25 -9.00 -21.78
N MET A 210 3.57 -10.15 -21.64
CA MET A 210 3.28 -11.05 -22.76
C MET A 210 2.39 -10.41 -23.81
N LEU A 211 1.31 -9.74 -23.41
CA LEU A 211 0.38 -9.07 -24.34
C LEU A 211 1.02 -7.90 -25.08
N LEU A 212 1.94 -7.19 -24.44
CA LEU A 212 2.66 -6.07 -25.03
C LEU A 212 3.90 -6.49 -25.82
N HIS A 213 4.16 -7.80 -25.90
CA HIS A 213 5.35 -8.37 -26.57
C HIS A 213 6.67 -7.78 -26.06
N LEU A 214 6.72 -7.37 -24.79
CA LEU A 214 7.96 -6.98 -24.14
C LEU A 214 8.80 -8.25 -23.98
N LYS A 215 10.09 -8.17 -24.36
CA LYS A 215 10.97 -9.33 -24.22
C LYS A 215 10.96 -9.80 -22.77
N PRO A 216 10.82 -11.12 -22.53
CA PRO A 216 10.89 -11.62 -21.16
C PRO A 216 12.24 -11.22 -20.55
N VAL A 217 12.18 -10.73 -19.33
CA VAL A 217 13.36 -10.38 -18.56
C VAL A 217 14.23 -11.63 -18.44
N ASP A 218 15.44 -11.59 -18.95
CA ASP A 218 16.42 -12.67 -18.77
C ASP A 218 16.93 -12.67 -17.33
N PHE A 219 16.10 -13.15 -16.38
CA PHE A 219 16.45 -13.29 -14.97
C PHE A 219 17.62 -14.25 -14.69
N ILE A 220 18.23 -14.84 -15.74
CA ILE A 220 19.25 -15.89 -15.62
C ILE A 220 20.66 -15.38 -15.99
N LYS A 221 20.87 -14.08 -16.06
CA LYS A 221 22.24 -13.55 -16.17
C LYS A 221 22.62 -12.79 -14.91
N ILE A 222 22.77 -13.52 -13.83
CA ILE A 222 23.60 -13.14 -12.66
C ILE A 222 24.83 -14.05 -12.62
#